data_6dfcb286749c653121743203d149a6d7
#
_entry.id   6dfcb286749c653121743203d149a6d7
#
_cell.length_a   1.000
_cell.length_b   1.000
_cell.length_c   1.000
_cell.angle_alpha   90.00
_cell.angle_beta   90.00
_cell.angle_gamma   90.00
#
_symmetry.space_group_name_H-M   'P 1'
#
loop_
_entity.id
_entity.type
_entity.pdbx_description
1 polymer ?
#
loop_
_entity_poly.entity_id
_entity_poly.type
_entity_poly.pdbx_seq_one_letter_code
_entity_poly.pdbx_strand_id
1 'polypeptide(L)'
;MADNLLVVRGLKQYYPVKGGLGKEPSYVKAVDNVDFEVRRGEVFGIVGESGCGKSTLGKSICKLIEPTEGSIVLDGEEISKYTPKQMRPIRKKVQMVFQYPYASLNPRMSVRDIVAEPLIIHGLTKTREETDKKVVELLRRVGLDDYHANRYPHEFSGGQRQRVGIARALAVQPQLIIADEPVSALDVSIQSQVLNLMNQLKRDMNLTYIFVAHDLSVVEHISDRVGVMYLGNFVEEGDKYSLYQNPLHPYTQALLSAVPIPDPKAKKERIILEGNIPSALNPPTGCKFHTRCPKCMERCKTEAPQKYQVGDDHFVYCHLYDTEEAKKNAKAAENAVTHQ
;
A
#
# COMPACT_ATOMS: atom_id res chain seq x y z
N MET A 1 -3.11 -24.64 -1.13
CA MET A 1 -2.37 -23.51 -0.54
C MET A 1 -2.59 -22.31 -1.43
N ALA A 2 -2.89 -21.14 -0.87
CA ALA A 2 -3.03 -19.92 -1.68
C ALA A 2 -1.71 -19.66 -2.43
N ASP A 3 -1.79 -19.27 -3.71
CA ASP A 3 -0.62 -18.89 -4.52
C ASP A 3 -0.17 -17.48 -4.13
N ASN A 4 0.68 -17.37 -3.12
CA ASN A 4 1.19 -16.11 -2.61
C ASN A 4 2.31 -15.60 -3.53
N LEU A 5 2.11 -14.45 -4.16
CA LEU A 5 3.12 -13.77 -4.95
C LEU A 5 4.16 -13.09 -4.07
N LEU A 6 3.73 -12.48 -2.95
CA LEU A 6 4.59 -11.79 -2.00
C LEU A 6 4.33 -12.34 -0.59
N VAL A 7 5.42 -12.61 0.14
CA VAL A 7 5.38 -12.94 1.56
C VAL A 7 6.38 -12.06 2.30
N VAL A 8 5.89 -11.32 3.30
CA VAL A 8 6.70 -10.44 4.15
C VAL A 8 6.63 -10.96 5.57
N ARG A 9 7.79 -11.11 6.24
CA ARG A 9 7.89 -11.60 7.62
C ARG A 9 8.86 -10.74 8.43
N GLY A 10 8.39 -10.28 9.58
CA GLY A 10 9.19 -9.54 10.56
C GLY A 10 9.84 -8.28 10.00
N LEU A 11 9.24 -7.64 9.00
CA LEU A 11 9.88 -6.53 8.29
C LEU A 11 10.00 -5.31 9.19
N LYS A 12 11.24 -4.79 9.32
CA LYS A 12 11.54 -3.57 10.04
C LYS A 12 12.28 -2.58 9.16
N GLN A 13 11.90 -1.32 9.28
CA GLN A 13 12.61 -0.19 8.67
C GLN A 13 12.78 0.92 9.70
N TYR A 14 14.01 1.10 10.17
CA TYR A 14 14.38 2.08 11.18
C TYR A 14 15.33 3.12 10.58
N TYR A 15 15.06 4.38 10.85
CA TYR A 15 15.91 5.47 10.42
C TYR A 15 16.69 6.04 11.61
N PRO A 16 18.03 6.06 11.58
CA PRO A 16 18.83 6.61 12.65
C PRO A 16 18.65 8.14 12.72
N VAL A 17 18.42 8.65 13.90
CA VAL A 17 18.42 10.08 14.21
C VAL A 17 19.68 10.38 15.02
N LYS A 18 20.52 11.27 14.52
CA LYS A 18 21.75 11.66 15.22
C LYS A 18 21.41 12.26 16.56
N GLY A 19 21.83 11.61 17.64
CA GLY A 19 21.85 12.18 18.99
C GLY A 19 22.87 13.35 19.04
N GLY A 20 22.67 14.27 20.01
CA GLY A 20 23.73 15.26 20.31
C GLY A 20 25.01 14.59 20.78
N LEU A 21 26.12 15.36 20.86
CA LEU A 21 27.43 14.87 21.28
C LEU A 21 27.32 13.99 22.55
N GLY A 22 27.76 12.72 22.47
CA GLY A 22 27.75 11.77 23.60
C GLY A 22 26.41 11.04 23.87
N LYS A 23 25.39 11.18 23.03
CA LYS A 23 24.12 10.40 23.16
C LYS A 23 24.08 9.27 22.13
N GLU A 24 23.58 8.11 22.55
CA GLU A 24 23.30 7.00 21.64
C GLU A 24 22.30 7.43 20.55
N PRO A 25 22.44 6.89 19.32
CA PRO A 25 21.52 7.18 18.26
C PRO A 25 20.13 6.64 18.61
N SER A 26 19.11 7.48 18.46
CA SER A 26 17.69 7.05 18.50
C SER A 26 17.22 6.69 17.10
N TYR A 27 16.13 5.91 17.00
CA TYR A 27 15.65 5.38 15.73
C TYR A 27 14.18 5.70 15.53
N VAL A 28 13.84 6.27 14.37
CA VAL A 28 12.44 6.37 13.94
C VAL A 28 12.03 5.01 13.39
N LYS A 29 11.11 4.33 14.09
CA LYS A 29 10.58 3.01 13.72
C LYS A 29 9.44 3.17 12.71
N ALA A 30 9.79 3.42 11.45
CA ALA A 30 8.80 3.71 10.41
C ALA A 30 8.00 2.47 10.00
N VAL A 31 8.62 1.29 9.98
CA VAL A 31 7.99 -0.04 9.87
C VAL A 31 8.58 -0.89 10.97
N ASP A 32 7.76 -1.57 11.75
CA ASP A 32 8.18 -2.25 12.97
C ASP A 32 7.51 -3.61 13.14
N ASN A 33 8.19 -4.67 12.68
CA ASN A 33 7.75 -6.05 12.75
C ASN A 33 6.42 -6.32 12.00
N VAL A 34 6.44 -6.07 10.69
CA VAL A 34 5.26 -6.25 9.83
C VAL A 34 5.29 -7.61 9.14
N ASP A 35 4.18 -8.35 9.26
CA ASP A 35 3.94 -9.64 8.62
C ASP A 35 2.68 -9.58 7.78
N PHE A 36 2.75 -9.93 6.49
CA PHE A 36 1.58 -10.10 5.63
C PHE A 36 1.93 -10.85 4.35
N GLU A 37 0.90 -11.25 3.62
CA GLU A 37 1.01 -11.97 2.36
C GLU A 37 0.10 -11.31 1.32
N VAL A 38 0.53 -11.35 0.06
CA VAL A 38 -0.26 -10.87 -1.09
C VAL A 38 -0.41 -12.02 -2.08
N ARG A 39 -1.64 -12.37 -2.41
CA ARG A 39 -1.98 -13.43 -3.35
C ARG A 39 -1.76 -12.95 -4.78
N ARG A 40 -1.46 -13.87 -5.68
CA ARG A 40 -1.32 -13.53 -7.10
C ARG A 40 -2.67 -13.03 -7.66
N GLY A 41 -2.63 -11.92 -8.38
CA GLY A 41 -3.80 -11.32 -9.01
C GLY A 41 -4.73 -10.54 -8.04
N GLU A 42 -4.38 -10.40 -6.74
CA GLU A 42 -5.16 -9.58 -5.82
C GLU A 42 -4.70 -8.13 -5.76
N VAL A 43 -5.57 -7.26 -5.26
CA VAL A 43 -5.23 -5.92 -4.79
C VAL A 43 -5.26 -5.92 -3.28
N PHE A 44 -4.09 -5.80 -2.66
CA PHE A 44 -3.96 -5.61 -1.21
C PHE A 44 -3.88 -4.12 -0.89
N GLY A 45 -4.93 -3.57 -0.28
CA GLY A 45 -5.00 -2.19 0.14
C GLY A 45 -4.25 -1.96 1.46
N ILE A 46 -3.48 -0.89 1.57
CA ILE A 46 -2.84 -0.46 2.83
C ILE A 46 -3.33 0.93 3.17
N VAL A 47 -4.02 1.06 4.30
CA VAL A 47 -4.59 2.32 4.78
C VAL A 47 -4.08 2.71 6.15
N GLY A 48 -4.21 3.98 6.50
CA GLY A 48 -3.86 4.54 7.81
C GLY A 48 -3.51 6.01 7.72
N GLU A 49 -3.38 6.66 8.87
CA GLU A 49 -3.04 8.08 8.97
C GLU A 49 -1.71 8.41 8.27
N SER A 50 -1.53 9.68 7.86
CA SER A 50 -0.26 10.14 7.27
C SER A 50 0.90 9.91 8.24
N GLY A 51 2.04 9.44 7.72
CA GLY A 51 3.23 9.16 8.53
C GLY A 51 3.21 7.80 9.26
N CYS A 52 2.19 6.95 9.12
CA CYS A 52 2.15 5.65 9.80
C CYS A 52 3.08 4.58 9.20
N GLY A 53 3.82 4.88 8.11
CA GLY A 53 4.82 3.98 7.53
C GLY A 53 4.47 3.32 6.19
N LYS A 54 3.29 3.56 5.62
CA LYS A 54 2.80 2.93 4.36
C LYS A 54 3.77 3.02 3.19
N SER A 55 4.17 4.24 2.83
CA SER A 55 5.11 4.48 1.72
C SER A 55 6.50 3.89 2.01
N THR A 56 6.91 3.90 3.28
CA THR A 56 8.17 3.26 3.71
C THR A 56 8.08 1.75 3.51
N LEU A 57 6.97 1.11 3.88
CA LEU A 57 6.72 -0.31 3.65
C LEU A 57 6.82 -0.66 2.16
N GLY A 58 6.12 0.08 1.29
CA GLY A 58 6.18 -0.10 -0.16
C GLY A 58 7.60 0.03 -0.73
N LYS A 59 8.35 1.07 -0.30
CA LYS A 59 9.73 1.27 -0.73
C LYS A 59 10.68 0.17 -0.25
N SER A 60 10.47 -0.37 0.96
CA SER A 60 11.25 -1.50 1.50
C SER A 60 11.00 -2.77 0.69
N ILE A 61 9.76 -3.05 0.30
CA ILE A 61 9.41 -4.22 -0.52
C ILE A 61 10.07 -4.14 -1.91
N CYS A 62 10.07 -2.95 -2.55
CA CYS A 62 10.79 -2.72 -3.82
C CYS A 62 12.31 -2.68 -3.66
N LYS A 63 12.84 -2.76 -2.44
CA LYS A 63 14.27 -2.52 -2.14
C LYS A 63 14.77 -1.20 -2.74
N LEU A 64 13.95 -0.16 -2.68
CA LEU A 64 14.38 1.23 -2.92
C LEU A 64 15.07 1.81 -1.68
N ILE A 65 14.72 1.29 -0.52
CA ILE A 65 15.42 1.47 0.76
C ILE A 65 15.76 0.09 1.31
N GLU A 66 16.92 -0.02 1.93
CA GLU A 66 17.39 -1.28 2.50
C GLU A 66 16.65 -1.54 3.82
N PRO A 67 15.91 -2.66 3.96
CA PRO A 67 15.26 -3.01 5.22
C PRO A 67 16.28 -3.20 6.35
N THR A 68 15.91 -2.79 7.57
CA THR A 68 16.75 -3.00 8.75
C THR A 68 16.79 -4.47 9.14
N GLU A 69 15.63 -5.14 9.13
CA GLU A 69 15.47 -6.57 9.44
C GLU A 69 14.25 -7.13 8.71
N GLY A 70 14.09 -8.45 8.77
CA GLY A 70 12.97 -9.19 8.22
C GLY A 70 13.25 -9.84 6.87
N SER A 71 12.26 -10.55 6.34
CA SER A 71 12.35 -11.24 5.07
C SER A 71 11.26 -10.79 4.09
N ILE A 72 11.61 -10.76 2.80
CA ILE A 72 10.73 -10.44 1.68
C ILE A 72 10.94 -11.54 0.65
N VAL A 73 9.90 -12.34 0.43
CA VAL A 73 9.89 -13.39 -0.60
C VAL A 73 8.95 -12.96 -1.71
N LEU A 74 9.47 -12.80 -2.92
CA LEU A 74 8.72 -12.43 -4.12
C LEU A 74 8.77 -13.58 -5.12
N ASP A 75 7.61 -14.13 -5.49
CA ASP A 75 7.50 -15.22 -6.45
C ASP A 75 8.38 -16.43 -6.06
N GLY A 76 8.37 -16.79 -4.76
CA GLY A 76 9.17 -17.87 -4.18
C GLY A 76 10.65 -17.57 -3.95
N GLU A 77 11.13 -16.37 -4.34
CA GLU A 77 12.54 -15.95 -4.25
C GLU A 77 12.74 -14.95 -3.10
N GLU A 78 13.61 -15.29 -2.12
CA GLU A 78 13.93 -14.36 -1.03
C GLU A 78 14.87 -13.26 -1.50
N ILE A 79 14.39 -12.02 -1.48
CA ILE A 79 15.09 -10.86 -2.03
C ILE A 79 15.65 -9.90 -0.96
N SER A 80 15.38 -10.16 0.33
CA SER A 80 15.72 -9.24 1.43
C SER A 80 17.19 -8.85 1.46
N LYS A 81 18.08 -9.81 1.18
CA LYS A 81 19.53 -9.63 1.24
C LYS A 81 20.19 -9.38 -0.12
N TYR A 82 19.38 -9.20 -1.18
CA TYR A 82 19.91 -9.00 -2.52
C TYR A 82 20.66 -7.68 -2.64
N THR A 83 21.84 -7.75 -3.25
CA THR A 83 22.61 -6.57 -3.65
C THR A 83 21.89 -5.84 -4.79
N PRO A 84 22.23 -4.56 -5.07
CA PRO A 84 21.65 -3.82 -6.19
C PRO A 84 21.80 -4.53 -7.56
N LYS A 85 22.89 -5.30 -7.75
CA LYS A 85 23.12 -6.08 -8.97
C LYS A 85 22.15 -7.26 -9.07
N GLN A 86 21.91 -7.97 -7.99
CA GLN A 86 20.96 -9.08 -7.91
C GLN A 86 19.51 -8.60 -8.02
N MET A 87 19.20 -7.39 -7.54
CA MET A 87 17.89 -6.77 -7.69
C MET A 87 17.54 -6.37 -9.14
N ARG A 88 18.52 -6.24 -10.04
CA ARG A 88 18.26 -5.80 -11.42
C ARG A 88 17.23 -6.69 -12.18
N PRO A 89 17.32 -8.02 -12.18
CA PRO A 89 16.28 -8.87 -12.77
C PRO A 89 14.97 -8.82 -12.00
N ILE A 90 15.00 -8.69 -10.66
CA ILE A 90 13.80 -8.63 -9.81
C ILE A 90 12.99 -7.37 -10.08
N ARG A 91 13.65 -6.25 -10.42
CA ARG A 91 12.96 -5.00 -10.79
C ARG A 91 12.09 -5.11 -12.03
N LYS A 92 12.20 -6.18 -12.84
CA LYS A 92 11.19 -6.48 -13.87
C LYS A 92 9.91 -7.05 -13.26
N LYS A 93 10.02 -7.84 -12.16
CA LYS A 93 8.88 -8.49 -11.52
C LYS A 93 8.09 -7.52 -10.64
N VAL A 94 8.76 -6.54 -10.01
CA VAL A 94 8.13 -5.55 -9.11
C VAL A 94 8.43 -4.13 -9.56
N GLN A 95 7.37 -3.32 -9.66
CA GLN A 95 7.45 -1.91 -10.05
C GLN A 95 6.74 -1.03 -9.03
N MET A 96 7.08 0.27 -9.01
CA MET A 96 6.44 1.25 -8.14
C MET A 96 5.86 2.41 -8.95
N VAL A 97 4.61 2.75 -8.66
CA VAL A 97 3.94 3.98 -9.11
C VAL A 97 3.92 4.94 -7.93
N PHE A 98 4.51 6.12 -8.11
CA PHE A 98 4.74 7.08 -7.02
C PHE A 98 3.57 8.06 -6.85
N GLN A 99 3.44 8.61 -5.64
CA GLN A 99 2.42 9.56 -5.22
C GLN A 99 2.41 10.85 -6.07
N TYR A 100 3.59 11.39 -6.38
CA TYR A 100 3.72 12.64 -7.13
C TYR A 100 4.26 12.36 -8.55
N PRO A 101 3.36 12.27 -9.57
CA PRO A 101 3.79 11.98 -10.94
C PRO A 101 4.76 13.04 -11.46
N TYR A 102 4.58 14.31 -11.06
CA TYR A 102 5.46 15.40 -11.46
C TYR A 102 6.92 15.19 -11.02
N ALA A 103 7.12 14.74 -9.78
CA ALA A 103 8.46 14.50 -9.24
C ALA A 103 9.08 13.18 -9.74
N SER A 104 8.26 12.22 -10.19
CA SER A 104 8.70 10.91 -10.65
C SER A 104 9.04 10.83 -12.13
N LEU A 105 8.62 11.81 -12.93
CA LEU A 105 8.90 11.90 -14.37
C LEU A 105 9.95 12.98 -14.61
N ASN A 106 11.03 12.64 -15.32
CA ASN A 106 12.06 13.62 -15.66
C ASN A 106 11.46 14.68 -16.62
N PRO A 107 11.35 15.97 -16.23
CA PRO A 107 10.70 17.00 -17.05
C PRO A 107 11.46 17.34 -18.34
N ARG A 108 12.71 16.89 -18.48
CA ARG A 108 13.55 17.10 -19.66
C ARG A 108 13.48 15.96 -20.68
N MET A 109 12.79 14.87 -20.35
CA MET A 109 12.59 13.73 -21.24
C MET A 109 11.21 13.79 -21.87
N SER A 110 11.12 13.38 -23.16
CA SER A 110 9.81 13.15 -23.78
C SER A 110 9.09 11.98 -23.11
N VAL A 111 7.76 11.93 -23.24
CA VAL A 111 6.97 10.78 -22.75
C VAL A 111 7.43 9.49 -23.38
N ARG A 112 7.76 9.53 -24.68
CA ARG A 112 8.38 8.40 -25.39
C ARG A 112 9.62 7.89 -24.66
N ASP A 113 10.54 8.79 -24.31
CA ASP A 113 11.81 8.39 -23.69
C ASP A 113 11.61 7.88 -22.26
N ILE A 114 10.68 8.47 -21.50
CA ILE A 114 10.31 8.02 -20.15
C ILE A 114 9.76 6.58 -20.17
N VAL A 115 8.87 6.27 -21.12
CA VAL A 115 8.26 4.93 -21.24
C VAL A 115 9.23 3.93 -21.87
N ALA A 116 10.11 4.38 -22.77
CA ALA A 116 11.14 3.57 -23.41
C ALA A 116 12.28 3.18 -22.48
N GLU A 117 12.60 4.01 -21.48
CA GLU A 117 13.75 3.81 -20.60
C GLU A 117 13.82 2.42 -19.97
N PRO A 118 12.76 1.88 -19.31
CA PRO A 118 12.80 0.53 -18.77
C PRO A 118 12.94 -0.56 -19.85
N LEU A 119 12.38 -0.37 -21.04
CA LEU A 119 12.53 -1.31 -22.16
C LEU A 119 14.00 -1.43 -22.56
N ILE A 120 14.69 -0.30 -22.68
CA ILE A 120 16.10 -0.21 -23.09
C ILE A 120 17.03 -0.76 -21.97
N ILE A 121 16.83 -0.31 -20.72
CA ILE A 121 17.66 -0.73 -19.57
C ILE A 121 17.61 -2.25 -19.37
N HIS A 122 16.44 -2.85 -19.57
CA HIS A 122 16.26 -4.29 -19.40
C HIS A 122 16.46 -5.10 -20.69
N GLY A 123 16.83 -4.47 -21.80
CA GLY A 123 17.11 -5.15 -23.09
C GLY A 123 15.88 -5.83 -23.67
N LEU A 124 14.68 -5.26 -23.46
CA LEU A 124 13.41 -5.82 -23.92
C LEU A 124 13.10 -5.44 -25.39
N THR A 125 13.88 -4.52 -25.95
CA THR A 125 13.84 -4.09 -27.34
C THR A 125 15.25 -4.00 -27.91
N LYS A 126 15.44 -4.31 -29.19
CA LYS A 126 16.74 -4.33 -29.87
C LYS A 126 16.94 -3.13 -30.79
N THR A 127 15.86 -2.59 -31.34
CA THR A 127 15.88 -1.48 -32.28
C THR A 127 15.03 -0.31 -31.78
N ARG A 128 15.30 0.88 -32.30
CA ARG A 128 14.48 2.06 -32.01
C ARG A 128 13.04 1.88 -32.49
N GLU A 129 12.86 1.28 -33.65
CA GLU A 129 11.52 1.05 -34.22
C GLU A 129 10.69 0.09 -33.35
N GLU A 130 11.32 -1.00 -32.85
CA GLU A 130 10.65 -1.92 -31.92
C GLU A 130 10.27 -1.21 -30.62
N THR A 131 11.17 -0.36 -30.11
CA THR A 131 10.91 0.45 -28.90
C THR A 131 9.72 1.38 -29.11
N ASP A 132 9.69 2.10 -30.23
CA ASP A 132 8.63 3.05 -30.55
C ASP A 132 7.27 2.35 -30.67
N LYS A 133 7.19 1.20 -31.32
CA LYS A 133 5.97 0.39 -31.40
C LYS A 133 5.46 -0.01 -30.01
N LYS A 134 6.35 -0.48 -29.12
CA LYS A 134 5.98 -0.86 -27.75
C LYS A 134 5.56 0.34 -26.93
N VAL A 135 6.21 1.49 -27.06
CA VAL A 135 5.82 2.72 -26.36
C VAL A 135 4.41 3.14 -26.76
N VAL A 136 4.11 3.16 -28.06
CA VAL A 136 2.76 3.50 -28.56
C VAL A 136 1.71 2.52 -28.04
N GLU A 137 2.00 1.23 -28.03
CA GLU A 137 1.10 0.22 -27.44
C GLU A 137 0.83 0.49 -25.96
N LEU A 138 1.88 0.78 -25.18
CA LEU A 138 1.75 1.08 -23.74
C LEU A 138 0.94 2.35 -23.49
N LEU A 139 1.15 3.41 -24.29
CA LEU A 139 0.38 4.64 -24.18
C LEU A 139 -1.11 4.41 -24.47
N ARG A 140 -1.43 3.66 -25.52
CA ARG A 140 -2.82 3.29 -25.84
C ARG A 140 -3.47 2.47 -24.72
N ARG A 141 -2.73 1.54 -24.09
CA ARG A 141 -3.21 0.73 -22.96
C ARG A 141 -3.63 1.58 -21.76
N VAL A 142 -2.99 2.73 -21.55
CA VAL A 142 -3.34 3.65 -20.47
C VAL A 142 -4.29 4.79 -20.93
N GLY A 143 -4.83 4.70 -22.16
CA GLY A 143 -5.79 5.65 -22.71
C GLY A 143 -5.13 6.98 -23.12
N LEU A 144 -3.90 6.94 -23.61
CA LEU A 144 -3.19 8.04 -24.23
C LEU A 144 -2.99 7.77 -25.73
N ASP A 145 -3.06 8.83 -26.54
CA ASP A 145 -2.88 8.74 -27.98
C ASP A 145 -1.40 8.76 -28.39
N ASP A 146 -1.09 8.31 -29.58
CA ASP A 146 0.26 8.18 -30.13
C ASP A 146 1.02 9.50 -30.15
N TYR A 147 0.32 10.62 -30.48
CA TYR A 147 0.95 11.95 -30.53
C TYR A 147 1.45 12.44 -29.18
N HIS A 148 0.95 11.86 -28.07
CA HIS A 148 1.43 12.16 -26.73
C HIS A 148 2.87 11.70 -26.50
N ALA A 149 3.38 10.74 -27.28
CA ALA A 149 4.75 10.25 -27.16
C ALA A 149 5.81 11.37 -27.30
N ASN A 150 5.54 12.35 -28.18
CA ASN A 150 6.49 13.44 -28.45
C ASN A 150 6.39 14.64 -27.49
N ARG A 151 5.44 14.62 -26.57
CA ARG A 151 5.24 15.68 -25.60
C ARG A 151 6.07 15.47 -24.34
N TYR A 152 6.20 16.56 -23.57
CA TYR A 152 6.92 16.57 -22.29
C TYR A 152 5.92 16.52 -21.11
N PRO A 153 6.34 16.03 -19.92
CA PRO A 153 5.46 15.90 -18.76
C PRO A 153 4.73 17.19 -18.37
N HIS A 154 5.34 18.36 -18.53
CA HIS A 154 4.73 19.64 -18.18
C HIS A 154 3.53 20.04 -19.06
N GLU A 155 3.37 19.42 -20.23
CA GLU A 155 2.25 19.65 -21.17
C GLU A 155 1.00 18.80 -20.83
N PHE A 156 1.06 17.98 -19.76
CA PHE A 156 0.00 17.04 -19.39
C PHE A 156 -0.74 17.48 -18.13
N SER A 157 -2.04 17.12 -18.04
CA SER A 157 -2.77 17.18 -16.77
C SER A 157 -2.21 16.20 -15.73
N GLY A 158 -2.58 16.37 -14.45
CA GLY A 158 -2.17 15.46 -13.38
C GLY A 158 -2.51 14.00 -13.66
N GLY A 159 -3.75 13.74 -14.11
CA GLY A 159 -4.20 12.40 -14.46
C GLY A 159 -3.48 11.79 -15.67
N GLN A 160 -3.17 12.61 -16.69
CA GLN A 160 -2.39 12.15 -17.83
C GLN A 160 -0.94 11.81 -17.43
N ARG A 161 -0.30 12.62 -16.56
CA ARG A 161 1.03 12.29 -16.02
C ARG A 161 1.01 10.98 -15.23
N GLN A 162 -0.05 10.75 -14.44
CA GLN A 162 -0.21 9.49 -13.72
C GLN A 162 -0.31 8.30 -14.67
N ARG A 163 -1.06 8.43 -15.78
CA ARG A 163 -1.14 7.41 -16.83
C ARG A 163 0.22 7.13 -17.48
N VAL A 164 1.05 8.16 -17.71
CA VAL A 164 2.43 7.99 -18.17
C VAL A 164 3.28 7.21 -17.15
N GLY A 165 3.15 7.52 -15.85
CA GLY A 165 3.83 6.78 -14.78
C GLY A 165 3.41 5.30 -14.73
N ILE A 166 2.12 5.02 -14.93
CA ILE A 166 1.59 3.65 -15.03
C ILE A 166 2.14 2.97 -16.30
N ALA A 167 2.14 3.63 -17.47
CA ALA A 167 2.69 3.08 -18.71
C ALA A 167 4.18 2.71 -18.56
N ARG A 168 4.96 3.56 -17.90
CA ARG A 168 6.38 3.28 -17.57
C ARG A 168 6.52 2.02 -16.71
N ALA A 169 5.69 1.88 -15.67
CA ALA A 169 5.73 0.70 -14.82
C ALA A 169 5.35 -0.59 -15.57
N LEU A 170 4.40 -0.51 -16.50
CA LEU A 170 3.96 -1.64 -17.32
C LEU A 170 4.96 -2.08 -18.37
N ALA A 171 5.94 -1.24 -18.73
CA ALA A 171 6.88 -1.48 -19.81
C ALA A 171 7.68 -2.79 -19.65
N VAL A 172 7.96 -3.18 -18.40
CA VAL A 172 8.68 -4.42 -18.08
C VAL A 172 7.77 -5.62 -17.81
N GLN A 173 6.46 -5.48 -17.97
CA GLN A 173 5.44 -6.49 -17.69
C GLN A 173 5.57 -7.06 -16.26
N PRO A 174 5.41 -6.22 -15.23
CA PRO A 174 5.60 -6.64 -13.85
C PRO A 174 4.52 -7.61 -13.40
N GLN A 175 4.84 -8.42 -12.37
CA GLN A 175 3.87 -9.26 -11.66
C GLN A 175 3.22 -8.50 -10.51
N LEU A 176 3.99 -7.59 -9.86
CA LEU A 176 3.56 -6.79 -8.72
C LEU A 176 3.79 -5.31 -8.99
N ILE A 177 2.76 -4.49 -8.77
CA ILE A 177 2.89 -3.03 -8.77
C ILE A 177 2.55 -2.50 -7.38
N ILE A 178 3.47 -1.75 -6.79
CA ILE A 178 3.21 -0.99 -5.56
C ILE A 178 2.80 0.42 -5.97
N ALA A 179 1.53 0.74 -5.75
CA ALA A 179 0.95 2.05 -6.05
C ALA A 179 0.90 2.87 -4.76
N ASP A 180 1.85 3.79 -4.61
CA ASP A 180 1.98 4.66 -3.44
C ASP A 180 1.16 5.93 -3.65
N GLU A 181 -0.03 5.98 -3.04
CA GLU A 181 -1.01 7.07 -3.15
C GLU A 181 -1.24 7.57 -4.60
N PRO A 182 -1.52 6.68 -5.56
CA PRO A 182 -1.47 7.01 -6.98
C PRO A 182 -2.53 8.01 -7.45
N VAL A 183 -3.51 8.33 -6.60
CA VAL A 183 -4.64 9.22 -6.93
C VAL A 183 -4.79 10.40 -5.97
N SER A 184 -3.98 10.50 -4.91
CA SER A 184 -4.13 11.49 -3.83
C SER A 184 -4.04 12.95 -4.29
N ALA A 185 -3.30 13.21 -5.37
CA ALA A 185 -3.09 14.56 -5.94
C ALA A 185 -4.02 14.88 -7.13
N LEU A 186 -5.08 14.09 -7.34
CA LEU A 186 -5.99 14.21 -8.49
C LEU A 186 -7.39 14.60 -8.03
N ASP A 187 -8.13 15.27 -8.92
CA ASP A 187 -9.55 15.55 -8.73
C ASP A 187 -10.38 14.28 -8.70
N VAL A 188 -11.50 14.25 -7.96
CA VAL A 188 -12.34 13.06 -7.73
C VAL A 188 -12.75 12.35 -9.04
N SER A 189 -13.11 13.13 -10.08
CA SER A 189 -13.49 12.55 -11.38
C SER A 189 -12.31 11.86 -12.08
N ILE A 190 -11.12 12.43 -11.97
CA ILE A 190 -9.88 11.88 -12.54
C ILE A 190 -9.40 10.68 -11.71
N GLN A 191 -9.54 10.73 -10.37
CA GLN A 191 -9.27 9.58 -9.50
C GLN A 191 -10.05 8.35 -9.96
N SER A 192 -11.37 8.49 -10.16
CA SER A 192 -12.23 7.38 -10.61
C SER A 192 -11.78 6.80 -11.96
N GLN A 193 -11.34 7.64 -12.89
CA GLN A 193 -10.82 7.19 -14.19
C GLN A 193 -9.51 6.39 -14.05
N VAL A 194 -8.58 6.84 -13.17
CA VAL A 194 -7.33 6.13 -12.93
C VAL A 194 -7.56 4.81 -12.21
N LEU A 195 -8.47 4.76 -11.23
CA LEU A 195 -8.86 3.53 -10.54
C LEU A 195 -9.48 2.50 -11.48
N ASN A 196 -10.40 2.95 -12.36
CA ASN A 196 -11.00 2.09 -13.38
C ASN A 196 -9.95 1.54 -14.36
N LEU A 197 -9.00 2.38 -14.78
CA LEU A 197 -7.86 1.95 -15.60
C LEU A 197 -7.03 0.89 -14.88
N MET A 198 -6.68 1.09 -13.60
CA MET A 198 -5.91 0.12 -12.84
C MET A 198 -6.66 -1.22 -12.67
N ASN A 199 -7.98 -1.18 -12.44
CA ASN A 199 -8.83 -2.37 -12.38
C ASN A 199 -8.90 -3.09 -13.73
N GLN A 200 -8.96 -2.37 -14.85
CA GLN A 200 -8.89 -2.95 -16.18
C GLN A 200 -7.55 -3.64 -16.42
N LEU A 201 -6.44 -2.93 -16.15
CA LEU A 201 -5.09 -3.47 -16.30
C LEU A 201 -4.85 -4.71 -15.43
N LYS A 202 -5.42 -4.74 -14.20
CA LYS A 202 -5.42 -5.92 -13.32
C LYS A 202 -5.98 -7.14 -14.04
N ARG A 203 -7.19 -6.99 -14.63
CA ARG A 203 -7.86 -8.08 -15.34
C ARG A 203 -7.14 -8.50 -16.62
N ASP A 204 -6.73 -7.52 -17.44
CA ASP A 204 -6.16 -7.76 -18.77
C ASP A 204 -4.76 -8.38 -18.69
N MET A 205 -4.00 -8.08 -17.64
CA MET A 205 -2.60 -8.49 -17.50
C MET A 205 -2.34 -9.38 -16.27
N ASN A 206 -3.39 -9.79 -15.54
CA ASN A 206 -3.29 -10.56 -14.29
C ASN A 206 -2.31 -9.93 -13.28
N LEU A 207 -2.40 -8.61 -13.11
CA LEU A 207 -1.52 -7.85 -12.23
C LEU A 207 -1.92 -8.01 -10.77
N THR A 208 -0.91 -8.07 -9.92
CA THR A 208 -1.07 -7.96 -8.47
C THR A 208 -0.72 -6.55 -8.03
N TYR A 209 -1.50 -5.98 -7.10
CA TYR A 209 -1.24 -4.65 -6.57
C TYR A 209 -1.07 -4.65 -5.06
N ILE A 210 -0.13 -3.84 -4.57
CA ILE A 210 -0.21 -3.24 -3.23
C ILE A 210 -0.64 -1.79 -3.44
N PHE A 211 -1.83 -1.45 -2.96
CA PHE A 211 -2.43 -0.14 -3.15
C PHE A 211 -2.39 0.65 -1.84
N VAL A 212 -1.49 1.62 -1.75
CA VAL A 212 -1.35 2.49 -0.57
C VAL A 212 -2.22 3.72 -0.75
N ALA A 213 -3.07 4.01 0.23
CA ALA A 213 -3.84 5.26 0.27
C ALA A 213 -4.10 5.70 1.73
N HIS A 214 -4.48 6.96 1.89
CA HIS A 214 -5.00 7.49 3.14
C HIS A 214 -6.54 7.57 3.14
N ASP A 215 -7.16 7.49 1.96
CA ASP A 215 -8.62 7.51 1.80
C ASP A 215 -9.17 6.08 1.73
N LEU A 216 -9.97 5.74 2.73
CA LEU A 216 -10.63 4.44 2.86
C LEU A 216 -11.65 4.18 1.75
N SER A 217 -12.35 5.22 1.25
CA SER A 217 -13.33 5.07 0.17
C SER A 217 -12.67 4.63 -1.14
N VAL A 218 -11.47 5.16 -1.41
CA VAL A 218 -10.67 4.77 -2.57
C VAL A 218 -10.24 3.31 -2.47
N VAL A 219 -9.78 2.90 -1.28
CA VAL A 219 -9.31 1.52 -1.04
C VAL A 219 -10.47 0.52 -1.09
N GLU A 220 -11.63 0.85 -0.55
CA GLU A 220 -12.84 0.03 -0.66
C GLU A 220 -13.19 -0.28 -2.12
N HIS A 221 -13.04 0.71 -3.01
CA HIS A 221 -13.39 0.56 -4.42
C HIS A 221 -12.45 -0.39 -5.18
N ILE A 222 -11.15 -0.38 -4.88
CA ILE A 222 -10.16 -1.10 -5.70
C ILE A 222 -9.67 -2.41 -5.07
N SER A 223 -9.68 -2.53 -3.73
CA SER A 223 -9.01 -3.62 -3.03
C SER A 223 -9.87 -4.88 -2.91
N ASP A 224 -9.22 -6.02 -2.84
CA ASP A 224 -9.82 -7.31 -2.47
C ASP A 224 -9.66 -7.56 -0.96
N ARG A 225 -8.47 -7.28 -0.41
CA ARG A 225 -8.15 -7.31 1.02
C ARG A 225 -7.48 -6.02 1.45
N VAL A 226 -7.61 -5.68 2.73
CA VAL A 226 -7.13 -4.42 3.29
C VAL A 226 -6.37 -4.65 4.58
N GLY A 227 -5.21 -4.01 4.73
CA GLY A 227 -4.47 -3.90 5.97
C GLY A 227 -4.50 -2.46 6.49
N VAL A 228 -4.90 -2.31 7.74
CA VAL A 228 -4.94 -1.01 8.43
C VAL A 228 -3.66 -0.84 9.23
N MET A 229 -2.90 0.22 8.93
CA MET A 229 -1.58 0.46 9.50
C MET A 229 -1.59 1.64 10.47
N TYR A 230 -1.00 1.46 11.66
CA TYR A 230 -0.81 2.48 12.68
C TYR A 230 0.61 2.42 13.25
N LEU A 231 1.33 3.54 13.29
CA LEU A 231 2.70 3.66 13.83
C LEU A 231 3.63 2.49 13.48
N GLY A 232 3.70 2.18 12.18
CA GLY A 232 4.62 1.17 11.66
C GLY A 232 4.16 -0.28 11.77
N ASN A 233 2.95 -0.57 12.31
CA ASN A 233 2.41 -1.93 12.42
C ASN A 233 1.03 -2.03 11.78
N PHE A 234 0.64 -3.23 11.35
CA PHE A 234 -0.76 -3.53 11.10
C PHE A 234 -1.51 -3.63 12.44
N VAL A 235 -2.74 -3.14 12.47
CA VAL A 235 -3.66 -3.24 13.60
C VAL A 235 -4.85 -4.13 13.25
N GLU A 236 -5.20 -4.21 11.97
CA GLU A 236 -6.27 -5.05 11.45
C GLU A 236 -6.00 -5.39 9.98
N GLU A 237 -6.31 -6.61 9.56
CA GLU A 237 -6.23 -7.09 8.18
C GLU A 237 -7.46 -7.94 7.89
N GLY A 238 -8.08 -7.76 6.73
CA GLY A 238 -9.26 -8.56 6.35
C GLY A 238 -9.61 -8.44 4.88
N ASP A 239 -10.52 -9.30 4.43
CA ASP A 239 -11.21 -9.02 3.19
C ASP A 239 -11.98 -7.69 3.31
N LYS A 240 -12.19 -7.01 2.18
CA LYS A 240 -12.75 -5.66 2.24
C LYS A 240 -14.15 -5.61 2.86
N TYR A 241 -14.99 -6.62 2.59
CA TYR A 241 -16.37 -6.62 3.07
C TYR A 241 -16.41 -6.76 4.59
N SER A 242 -15.69 -7.77 5.13
CA SER A 242 -15.60 -7.98 6.58
C SER A 242 -15.04 -6.76 7.29
N LEU A 243 -13.95 -6.17 6.77
CA LEU A 243 -13.30 -5.02 7.40
C LEU A 243 -14.16 -3.76 7.39
N TYR A 244 -14.88 -3.48 6.29
CA TYR A 244 -15.72 -2.27 6.20
C TYR A 244 -17.06 -2.42 6.92
N GLN A 245 -17.63 -3.61 6.95
CA GLN A 245 -18.93 -3.85 7.58
C GLN A 245 -18.81 -4.21 9.06
N ASN A 246 -17.72 -4.90 9.44
CA ASN A 246 -17.48 -5.32 10.82
C ASN A 246 -16.04 -4.98 11.27
N PRO A 247 -15.66 -3.68 11.34
CA PRO A 247 -14.34 -3.28 11.83
C PRO A 247 -14.16 -3.66 13.29
N LEU A 248 -13.05 -4.32 13.61
CA LEU A 248 -12.79 -4.88 14.93
C LEU A 248 -11.94 -3.95 15.80
N HIS A 249 -10.82 -3.45 15.23
CA HIS A 249 -9.92 -2.60 15.98
C HIS A 249 -10.52 -1.20 16.21
N PRO A 250 -10.46 -0.63 17.44
CA PRO A 250 -11.02 0.70 17.70
C PRO A 250 -10.48 1.82 16.80
N TYR A 251 -9.25 1.71 16.33
CA TYR A 251 -8.68 2.63 15.34
C TYR A 251 -9.36 2.51 13.97
N THR A 252 -9.60 1.28 13.48
CA THR A 252 -10.32 1.03 12.22
C THR A 252 -11.74 1.56 12.30
N GLN A 253 -12.43 1.34 13.44
CA GLN A 253 -13.77 1.87 13.70
C GLN A 253 -13.78 3.41 13.62
N ALA A 254 -12.79 4.06 14.21
CA ALA A 254 -12.68 5.52 14.17
C ALA A 254 -12.40 6.03 12.74
N LEU A 255 -11.47 5.41 12.01
CA LEU A 255 -11.17 5.77 10.61
C LEU A 255 -12.42 5.63 9.73
N LEU A 256 -13.12 4.50 9.81
CA LEU A 256 -14.33 4.26 9.03
C LEU A 256 -15.47 5.18 9.43
N SER A 257 -15.58 5.56 10.72
CA SER A 257 -16.59 6.53 11.18
C SER A 257 -16.41 7.91 10.56
N ALA A 258 -15.20 8.26 10.15
CA ALA A 258 -14.89 9.55 9.52
C ALA A 258 -15.15 9.60 8.01
N VAL A 259 -15.39 8.44 7.37
CA VAL A 259 -15.73 8.38 5.93
C VAL A 259 -17.12 8.98 5.71
N PRO A 260 -17.26 9.99 4.84
CA PRO A 260 -18.56 10.58 4.53
C PRO A 260 -19.48 9.57 3.85
N ILE A 261 -20.74 9.53 4.28
CA ILE A 261 -21.79 8.76 3.60
C ILE A 261 -22.45 9.69 2.57
N PRO A 262 -22.66 9.26 1.32
CA PRO A 262 -23.28 10.09 0.29
C PRO A 262 -24.80 10.34 0.51
N ASP A 263 -25.38 9.86 1.61
CA ASP A 263 -26.74 10.13 1.99
C ASP A 263 -26.81 11.29 3.02
N PRO A 264 -27.38 12.45 2.66
CA PRO A 264 -27.49 13.61 3.56
C PRO A 264 -28.43 13.36 4.76
N LYS A 265 -29.24 12.30 4.74
CA LYS A 265 -30.15 11.91 5.84
C LYS A 265 -29.50 10.92 6.80
N ALA A 266 -28.43 10.26 6.40
CA ALA A 266 -27.72 9.31 7.25
C ALA A 266 -26.97 10.04 8.36
N LYS A 267 -27.38 9.85 9.61
CA LYS A 267 -26.64 10.31 10.78
C LYS A 267 -25.63 9.23 11.18
N LYS A 268 -24.35 9.45 10.88
CA LYS A 268 -23.26 8.59 11.36
C LYS A 268 -22.59 9.28 12.54
N GLU A 269 -22.57 8.62 13.69
CA GLU A 269 -21.80 9.12 14.84
C GLU A 269 -20.32 8.96 14.55
N ARG A 270 -19.62 10.10 14.50
CA ARG A 270 -18.17 10.12 14.29
C ARG A 270 -17.46 9.82 15.59
N ILE A 271 -16.59 8.80 15.59
CA ILE A 271 -15.70 8.50 16.70
C ILE A 271 -14.52 9.47 16.64
N ILE A 272 -14.45 10.39 17.59
CA ILE A 272 -13.35 11.36 17.70
C ILE A 272 -12.26 10.72 18.54
N LEU A 273 -11.07 10.54 17.93
CA LEU A 273 -9.89 10.07 18.65
C LEU A 273 -9.24 11.24 19.38
N GLU A 274 -9.12 11.12 20.69
CA GLU A 274 -8.45 12.12 21.52
C GLU A 274 -6.92 12.01 21.42
N GLY A 275 -6.24 13.13 21.61
CA GLY A 275 -4.78 13.21 21.62
C GLY A 275 -4.12 13.22 20.24
N ASN A 276 -2.82 13.51 20.24
CA ASN A 276 -2.00 13.54 19.04
C ASN A 276 -1.47 12.14 18.69
N ILE A 277 -1.11 11.94 17.42
CA ILE A 277 -0.39 10.73 16.98
C ILE A 277 0.97 10.71 17.70
N PRO A 278 1.29 9.63 18.43
CA PRO A 278 2.59 9.52 19.09
C PRO A 278 3.74 9.51 18.07
N SER A 279 4.93 9.91 18.51
CA SER A 279 6.10 9.91 17.66
C SER A 279 6.62 8.49 17.39
N ALA A 280 6.91 8.19 16.14
CA ALA A 280 7.59 6.94 15.76
C ALA A 280 9.04 6.85 16.27
N LEU A 281 9.60 7.96 16.78
CA LEU A 281 10.92 8.00 17.43
C LEU A 281 10.84 7.34 18.83
N ASN A 282 9.76 7.63 19.58
CA ASN A 282 9.49 7.09 20.90
C ASN A 282 8.07 6.52 20.92
N PRO A 283 7.83 5.38 20.24
CA PRO A 283 6.49 4.80 20.20
C PRO A 283 6.07 4.36 21.61
N PRO A 284 4.78 4.42 21.93
CA PRO A 284 4.25 3.91 23.20
C PRO A 284 4.62 2.44 23.39
N THR A 285 4.84 2.04 24.66
CA THR A 285 5.03 0.64 25.05
C THR A 285 3.71 -0.13 24.89
N GLY A 286 3.77 -1.45 24.80
CA GLY A 286 2.59 -2.28 24.63
C GLY A 286 1.86 -2.03 23.32
N CYS A 287 0.53 -1.90 23.36
CA CYS A 287 -0.26 -1.53 22.20
C CYS A 287 0.02 -0.08 21.79
N LYS A 288 0.56 0.14 20.60
CA LYS A 288 0.93 1.50 20.11
C LYS A 288 -0.25 2.47 20.08
N PHE A 289 -1.48 1.95 19.98
CA PHE A 289 -2.70 2.76 19.94
C PHE A 289 -3.27 3.08 21.33
N HIS A 290 -2.75 2.50 22.43
CA HIS A 290 -3.34 2.62 23.76
C HIS A 290 -3.57 4.06 24.24
N THR A 291 -2.71 5.00 23.85
CA THR A 291 -2.80 6.43 24.23
C THR A 291 -4.00 7.16 23.62
N ARG A 292 -4.59 6.62 22.55
CA ARG A 292 -5.74 7.20 21.84
C ARG A 292 -6.96 6.25 21.85
N CYS A 293 -6.85 5.08 22.48
CA CYS A 293 -7.86 4.05 22.45
C CYS A 293 -8.96 4.31 23.49
N PRO A 294 -10.24 4.50 23.08
CA PRO A 294 -11.34 4.68 24.03
C PRO A 294 -11.66 3.40 24.84
N LYS A 295 -11.15 2.23 24.39
CA LYS A 295 -11.31 0.92 25.04
C LYS A 295 -9.99 0.42 25.66
N CYS A 296 -9.09 1.34 26.05
CA CYS A 296 -7.78 0.98 26.60
C CYS A 296 -7.93 0.22 27.94
N MET A 297 -7.20 -0.91 28.04
CA MET A 297 -7.06 -1.71 29.27
C MET A 297 -5.66 -1.54 29.85
N GLU A 298 -5.45 -1.87 31.14
CA GLU A 298 -4.12 -1.77 31.77
C GLU A 298 -3.04 -2.57 31.02
N ARG A 299 -3.36 -3.78 30.59
CA ARG A 299 -2.42 -4.60 29.80
C ARG A 299 -2.00 -3.97 28.48
N CYS A 300 -2.85 -3.12 27.87
CA CYS A 300 -2.51 -2.42 26.63
C CYS A 300 -1.33 -1.47 26.79
N LYS A 301 -1.03 -1.01 28.02
CA LYS A 301 0.07 -0.10 28.30
C LYS A 301 1.43 -0.79 28.32
N THR A 302 1.45 -2.09 28.63
CA THR A 302 2.68 -2.86 28.89
C THR A 302 2.91 -3.99 27.91
N GLU A 303 1.85 -4.58 27.36
CA GLU A 303 1.91 -5.74 26.48
C GLU A 303 1.49 -5.38 25.04
N ALA A 304 2.29 -5.77 24.05
CA ALA A 304 1.91 -5.65 22.65
C ALA A 304 0.89 -6.74 22.29
N PRO A 305 -0.24 -6.41 21.63
CA PRO A 305 -1.22 -7.41 21.22
C PRO A 305 -0.63 -8.33 20.16
N GLN A 306 -1.01 -9.61 20.23
CA GLN A 306 -0.70 -10.58 19.20
C GLN A 306 -1.70 -10.48 18.04
N LYS A 307 -1.41 -11.20 16.93
CA LYS A 307 -2.33 -11.36 15.82
C LYS A 307 -3.38 -12.42 16.17
N TYR A 308 -4.64 -12.02 16.26
CA TYR A 308 -5.78 -12.91 16.50
C TYR A 308 -6.57 -13.08 15.22
N GLN A 309 -6.80 -14.32 14.80
CA GLN A 309 -7.69 -14.65 13.71
C GLN A 309 -9.13 -14.72 14.25
N VAL A 310 -10.02 -13.91 13.68
CA VAL A 310 -11.44 -13.81 14.10
C VAL A 310 -12.40 -14.27 13.02
N GLY A 311 -11.99 -14.31 11.78
CA GLY A 311 -12.71 -14.83 10.61
C GLY A 311 -11.77 -15.62 9.69
N ASP A 312 -12.27 -16.06 8.54
CA ASP A 312 -11.48 -16.86 7.62
C ASP A 312 -10.26 -16.10 7.06
N ASP A 313 -10.44 -14.85 6.70
CA ASP A 313 -9.37 -13.93 6.24
C ASP A 313 -9.32 -12.64 7.07
N HIS A 314 -9.89 -12.62 8.29
CA HIS A 314 -9.96 -11.45 9.15
C HIS A 314 -9.10 -11.62 10.41
N PHE A 315 -8.16 -10.70 10.57
CA PHE A 315 -7.15 -10.70 11.64
C PHE A 315 -7.13 -9.34 12.34
N VAL A 316 -6.99 -9.35 13.66
CA VAL A 316 -6.89 -8.13 14.47
C VAL A 316 -5.76 -8.22 15.48
N TYR A 317 -5.05 -7.11 15.70
CA TYR A 317 -4.01 -6.98 16.70
C TYR A 317 -4.55 -6.16 17.90
N CYS A 318 -5.43 -6.79 18.70
CA CYS A 318 -6.10 -6.11 19.79
C CYS A 318 -6.44 -7.07 20.94
N HIS A 319 -6.10 -6.70 22.18
CA HIS A 319 -6.37 -7.50 23.37
C HIS A 319 -7.86 -7.74 23.66
N LEU A 320 -8.76 -6.96 23.05
CA LEU A 320 -10.21 -7.21 23.13
C LEU A 320 -10.62 -8.56 22.56
N TYR A 321 -9.79 -9.14 21.68
CA TYR A 321 -10.06 -10.39 20.98
C TYR A 321 -9.19 -11.56 21.45
N ASP A 322 -8.59 -11.44 22.64
CA ASP A 322 -7.76 -12.48 23.25
C ASP A 322 -8.57 -13.64 23.85
N THR A 323 -9.88 -13.46 24.05
CA THR A 323 -10.76 -14.49 24.60
C THR A 323 -11.46 -15.28 23.50
N GLU A 324 -11.73 -16.59 23.74
CA GLU A 324 -12.45 -17.43 22.79
C GLU A 324 -13.89 -16.94 22.54
N GLU A 325 -14.52 -16.35 23.55
CA GLU A 325 -15.85 -15.75 23.41
C GLU A 325 -15.85 -14.52 22.50
N ALA A 326 -14.85 -13.62 22.64
CA ALA A 326 -14.70 -12.46 21.79
C ALA A 326 -14.41 -12.85 20.33
N LYS A 327 -13.59 -13.89 20.10
CA LYS A 327 -13.34 -14.45 18.77
C LYS A 327 -14.61 -15.05 18.16
N LYS A 328 -15.40 -15.80 18.93
CA LYS A 328 -16.69 -16.35 18.47
C LYS A 328 -17.68 -15.25 18.08
N ASN A 329 -17.80 -14.20 18.89
CA ASN A 329 -18.72 -13.09 18.61
C ASN A 329 -18.31 -12.31 17.36
N ALA A 330 -17.01 -12.06 17.16
CA ALA A 330 -16.49 -11.43 15.96
C ALA A 330 -16.77 -12.26 14.70
N LYS A 331 -16.51 -13.58 14.76
CA LYS A 331 -16.76 -14.52 13.66
C LYS A 331 -18.27 -14.65 13.35
N ALA A 332 -19.15 -14.65 14.35
CA ALA A 332 -20.58 -14.69 14.15
C ALA A 332 -21.12 -13.43 13.45
N ALA A 333 -20.59 -12.24 13.80
CA ALA A 333 -20.94 -11.00 13.15
C ALA A 333 -20.47 -10.97 11.67
N GLU A 334 -19.30 -11.50 11.37
CA GLU A 334 -18.77 -11.60 10.01
C GLU A 334 -19.62 -12.53 9.12
N ASN A 335 -20.02 -13.69 9.64
CA ASN A 335 -20.88 -14.62 8.91
C ASN A 335 -22.29 -14.07 8.63
N ALA A 336 -22.82 -13.21 9.51
CA ALA A 336 -24.11 -12.56 9.31
C ALA A 336 -24.10 -11.55 8.17
N VAL A 337 -22.94 -10.95 7.90
CA VAL A 337 -22.72 -9.95 6.85
C VAL A 337 -22.55 -10.59 5.47
N THR A 338 -21.92 -11.77 5.38
CA THR A 338 -21.69 -12.48 4.10
C THR A 338 -22.96 -13.10 3.52
N HIS A 339 -24.07 -13.10 4.26
CA HIS A 339 -25.36 -13.68 3.84
C HIS A 339 -26.45 -12.62 3.54
N GLN A 340 -26.11 -11.34 3.48
CA GLN A 340 -26.96 -10.25 2.99
C GLN A 340 -26.47 -9.73 1.64
#